data_a0e8cb1fb928a37992b0f6a9c11f87ad
#
_entry.id   a0e8cb1fb928a37992b0f6a9c11f87ad
#
_cell.length_a   1.000
_cell.length_b   1.000
_cell.length_c   1.000
_cell.angle_alpha   90.00
_cell.angle_beta   90.00
_cell.angle_gamma   90.00
#
_symmetry.space_group_name_H-M   'P 1'
#
loop_
_entity.id
_entity.type
_entity.pdbx_description
1 polymer ?
#
loop_
_entity_poly.entity_id
_entity_poly.type
_entity_poly.pdbx_seq_one_letter_code
_entity_poly.pdbx_strand_id
1 'polypeptide(L)'
;MMKKLFLFLMLMTAMVVNAQTKNAVQEVRDYLHECGVFYIATVDGDQPRVRPFGVAEVLNGKLYIQTGKKKKVFKQMMANPKFEITAVKPSGTEWIRISGKLVNDDSREAKAYVLDKNPELKSMYSADDDNTAVLYITAGVAQFCSFSAPMKEIKF
;
A
#
# COMPACT_ATOMS: atom_id res chain seq x y z
N MET A 1 4.76 1.14 -43.68
CA MET A 1 5.84 1.52 -42.78
C MET A 1 5.34 2.29 -41.56
N MET A 2 4.50 3.31 -41.70
CA MET A 2 3.97 4.13 -40.58
C MET A 2 3.19 3.36 -39.50
N LYS A 3 2.34 2.37 -39.81
CA LYS A 3 1.58 1.59 -38.82
C LYS A 3 2.46 0.78 -37.88
N LYS A 4 3.59 0.22 -38.36
CA LYS A 4 4.55 -0.52 -37.52
C LYS A 4 5.35 0.41 -36.59
N LEU A 5 5.66 1.64 -37.03
CA LEU A 5 6.35 2.63 -36.22
C LEU A 5 5.46 3.17 -35.09
N PHE A 6 4.15 3.35 -35.38
CA PHE A 6 3.16 3.79 -34.37
C PHE A 6 2.95 2.74 -33.27
N LEU A 7 2.89 1.45 -33.67
CA LEU A 7 2.74 0.35 -32.72
C LEU A 7 3.98 0.20 -31.82
N PHE A 8 5.19 0.40 -32.39
CA PHE A 8 6.43 0.34 -31.62
C PHE A 8 6.55 1.51 -30.62
N LEU A 9 6.14 2.70 -31.02
CA LEU A 9 6.12 3.90 -30.15
C LEU A 9 5.13 3.72 -28.98
N MET A 10 3.96 3.13 -29.25
CA MET A 10 2.95 2.86 -28.22
C MET A 10 3.41 1.78 -27.22
N LEU A 11 4.20 0.80 -27.67
CA LEU A 11 4.77 -0.24 -26.82
C LEU A 11 5.87 0.31 -25.90
N MET A 12 6.71 1.24 -26.40
CA MET A 12 7.74 1.89 -25.62
C MET A 12 7.16 2.80 -24.53
N THR A 13 6.10 3.56 -24.81
CA THR A 13 5.44 4.40 -23.80
C THR A 13 4.80 3.57 -22.68
N ALA A 14 4.20 2.43 -22.99
CA ALA A 14 3.62 1.55 -21.98
C ALA A 14 4.69 0.93 -21.05
N MET A 15 5.86 0.60 -21.56
CA MET A 15 6.98 0.08 -20.75
C MET A 15 7.54 1.14 -19.79
N VAL A 16 7.68 2.38 -20.23
CA VAL A 16 8.19 3.49 -19.40
C VAL A 16 7.20 3.82 -18.26
N VAL A 17 5.91 3.90 -18.55
CA VAL A 17 4.88 4.16 -17.53
C VAL A 17 4.86 3.05 -16.47
N ASN A 18 4.97 1.79 -16.88
CA ASN A 18 4.97 0.66 -15.93
C ASN A 18 6.22 0.64 -15.03
N ALA A 19 7.39 0.99 -15.56
CA ALA A 19 8.62 1.11 -14.79
C ALA A 19 8.55 2.26 -13.77
N GLN A 20 7.98 3.39 -14.16
CA GLN A 20 7.81 4.56 -13.29
C GLN A 20 6.84 4.28 -12.13
N THR A 21 5.74 3.58 -12.39
CA THR A 21 4.78 3.18 -11.36
C THR A 21 5.41 2.18 -10.37
N LYS A 22 6.19 1.21 -10.85
CA LYS A 22 6.90 0.27 -9.97
C LYS A 22 7.88 0.98 -9.04
N ASN A 23 8.62 1.96 -9.55
CA ASN A 23 9.54 2.76 -8.73
C ASN A 23 8.78 3.60 -7.70
N ALA A 24 7.62 4.18 -8.05
CA ALA A 24 6.77 4.95 -7.16
C ALA A 24 6.27 4.11 -5.97
N VAL A 25 5.73 2.92 -6.25
CA VAL A 25 5.25 1.99 -5.20
C VAL A 25 6.37 1.57 -4.27
N GLN A 26 7.57 1.30 -4.83
CA GLN A 26 8.73 0.92 -4.04
C GLN A 26 9.20 2.07 -3.14
N GLU A 27 9.24 3.31 -3.63
CA GLU A 27 9.59 4.49 -2.84
C GLU A 27 8.63 4.67 -1.64
N VAL A 28 7.33 4.48 -1.86
CA VAL A 28 6.33 4.56 -0.79
C VAL A 28 6.55 3.46 0.25
N ARG A 29 6.79 2.21 -0.19
CA ARG A 29 7.07 1.09 0.72
C ARG A 29 8.32 1.33 1.55
N ASP A 30 9.39 1.77 0.93
CA ASP A 30 10.67 2.01 1.61
C ASP A 30 10.54 3.11 2.66
N TYR A 31 9.75 4.16 2.36
CA TYR A 31 9.43 5.21 3.33
C TYR A 31 8.66 4.67 4.54
N LEU A 32 7.65 3.83 4.32
CA LEU A 32 6.89 3.20 5.42
C LEU A 32 7.78 2.29 6.28
N HIS A 33 8.70 1.55 5.66
CA HIS A 33 9.67 0.71 6.37
C HIS A 33 10.65 1.55 7.22
N GLU A 34 11.11 2.71 6.71
CA GLU A 34 11.94 3.64 7.47
C GLU A 34 11.21 4.19 8.70
N CYS A 35 9.90 4.42 8.59
CA CYS A 35 9.06 4.84 9.72
C CYS A 35 8.79 3.71 10.72
N GLY A 36 8.82 2.44 10.28
CA GLY A 36 8.54 1.25 11.08
C GLY A 36 7.05 1.04 11.36
N VAL A 37 6.37 2.03 11.95
CA VAL A 37 4.93 2.01 12.24
C VAL A 37 4.24 3.10 11.45
N PHE A 38 3.12 2.78 10.85
CA PHE A 38 2.22 3.74 10.23
C PHE A 38 0.81 3.63 10.81
N TYR A 39 0.04 4.70 10.73
CA TYR A 39 -1.32 4.75 11.23
C TYR A 39 -2.29 4.80 10.07
N ILE A 40 -3.30 3.93 10.10
CA ILE A 40 -4.35 3.90 9.08
C ILE A 40 -5.67 4.38 9.67
N ALA A 41 -6.27 5.34 9.00
CA ALA A 41 -7.62 5.83 9.27
C ALA A 41 -8.63 5.11 8.38
N THR A 42 -9.74 4.68 8.98
CA THR A 42 -10.93 4.13 8.31
C THR A 42 -12.17 4.73 8.94
N VAL A 43 -13.35 4.43 8.40
CA VAL A 43 -14.64 4.91 8.91
C VAL A 43 -15.45 3.73 9.43
N ASP A 44 -16.12 3.94 10.58
CA ASP A 44 -17.07 3.02 11.20
C ASP A 44 -18.43 3.75 11.30
N GLY A 45 -19.26 3.62 10.30
CA GLY A 45 -20.40 4.51 10.12
C GLY A 45 -19.93 5.94 9.81
N ASP A 46 -20.18 6.88 10.71
CA ASP A 46 -19.73 8.27 10.66
C ASP A 46 -18.49 8.54 11.54
N GLN A 47 -18.08 7.54 12.36
CA GLN A 47 -16.97 7.69 13.29
C GLN A 47 -15.63 7.34 12.64
N PRO A 48 -14.68 8.29 12.54
CA PRO A 48 -13.30 7.99 12.16
C PRO A 48 -12.62 7.07 13.18
N ARG A 49 -11.85 6.12 12.68
CA ARG A 49 -11.07 5.16 13.47
C ARG A 49 -9.63 5.17 12.98
N VAL A 50 -8.66 5.23 13.92
CA VAL A 50 -7.22 5.18 13.63
C VAL A 50 -6.57 4.05 14.43
N ARG A 51 -5.64 3.33 13.82
CA ARG A 51 -4.86 2.29 14.50
C ARG A 51 -3.48 2.10 13.85
N PRO A 52 -2.50 1.58 14.61
CA PRO A 52 -1.17 1.30 14.09
C PRO A 52 -1.17 0.04 13.20
N PHE A 53 -0.33 0.08 12.17
CA PHE A 53 0.05 -1.01 11.28
C PHE A 53 1.56 -1.02 11.12
N GLY A 54 2.16 -2.16 10.77
CA GLY A 54 3.61 -2.30 10.60
C GLY A 54 4.02 -3.01 9.31
N VAL A 55 3.05 -3.53 8.54
CA VAL A 55 3.35 -4.34 7.36
C VAL A 55 2.97 -3.61 6.09
N ALA A 56 3.96 -3.34 5.25
CA ALA A 56 3.81 -2.75 3.92
C ALA A 56 4.77 -3.45 2.97
N GLU A 57 4.25 -4.23 1.99
CA GLU A 57 5.06 -5.00 1.05
C GLU A 57 4.65 -4.77 -0.40
N VAL A 58 5.59 -4.91 -1.32
CA VAL A 58 5.33 -4.75 -2.76
C VAL A 58 5.31 -6.12 -3.44
N LEU A 59 4.17 -6.47 -4.01
CA LEU A 59 4.00 -7.67 -4.83
C LEU A 59 3.37 -7.27 -6.17
N ASN A 60 3.97 -7.68 -7.28
CA ASN A 60 3.48 -7.42 -8.64
C ASN A 60 3.18 -5.92 -8.93
N GLY A 61 4.00 -5.02 -8.35
CA GLY A 61 3.86 -3.57 -8.51
C GLY A 61 2.72 -2.93 -7.73
N LYS A 62 2.12 -3.65 -6.77
CA LYS A 62 1.09 -3.15 -5.86
C LYS A 62 1.61 -3.08 -4.43
N LEU A 63 1.19 -2.09 -3.67
CA LEU A 63 1.50 -1.97 -2.24
C LEU A 63 0.44 -2.70 -1.43
N TYR A 64 0.89 -3.68 -0.65
CA TYR A 64 0.06 -4.50 0.23
C TYR A 64 0.25 -4.12 1.69
N ILE A 65 -0.85 -4.16 2.43
CA ILE A 65 -0.89 -4.12 3.89
C ILE A 65 -1.54 -5.41 4.43
N GLN A 66 -1.29 -5.76 5.71
CA GLN A 66 -1.80 -6.98 6.31
C GLN A 66 -2.64 -6.69 7.55
N THR A 67 -3.70 -7.48 7.74
CA THR A 67 -4.52 -7.48 8.94
C THR A 67 -5.18 -8.86 9.14
N GLY A 68 -6.12 -8.98 10.09
CA GLY A 68 -6.94 -10.19 10.28
C GLY A 68 -8.40 -9.95 9.94
N LYS A 69 -9.04 -10.89 9.23
CA LYS A 69 -10.46 -10.82 8.85
C LYS A 69 -11.40 -10.72 10.05
N LYS A 70 -11.02 -11.28 11.20
CA LYS A 70 -11.80 -11.22 12.45
C LYS A 70 -11.74 -9.86 13.13
N LYS A 71 -10.80 -8.97 12.74
CA LYS A 71 -10.66 -7.62 13.32
C LYS A 71 -11.74 -6.67 12.78
N LYS A 72 -12.22 -5.75 13.63
CA LYS A 72 -13.19 -4.71 13.23
C LYS A 72 -12.69 -3.87 12.06
N VAL A 73 -11.37 -3.58 12.02
CA VAL A 73 -10.76 -2.80 10.95
C VAL A 73 -10.96 -3.44 9.57
N PHE A 74 -10.85 -4.75 9.44
CA PHE A 74 -11.10 -5.43 8.17
C PHE A 74 -12.55 -5.23 7.71
N LYS A 75 -13.53 -5.38 8.63
CA LYS A 75 -14.95 -5.15 8.33
C LYS A 75 -15.19 -3.70 7.86
N GLN A 76 -14.53 -2.72 8.48
CA GLN A 76 -14.62 -1.31 8.09
C GLN A 76 -14.05 -1.08 6.68
N MET A 77 -12.88 -1.68 6.37
CA MET A 77 -12.26 -1.61 5.05
C MET A 77 -13.11 -2.25 3.94
N MET A 78 -13.86 -3.32 4.27
CA MET A 78 -14.77 -3.95 3.32
C MET A 78 -16.05 -3.14 3.11
N ALA A 79 -16.56 -2.48 4.14
CA ALA A 79 -17.72 -1.62 4.06
C ALA A 79 -17.42 -0.28 3.34
N ASN A 80 -16.23 0.29 3.60
CA ASN A 80 -15.74 1.49 2.92
C ASN A 80 -14.24 1.33 2.62
N PRO A 81 -13.88 1.09 1.35
CA PRO A 81 -12.49 0.84 0.99
C PRO A 81 -11.59 2.09 1.02
N LYS A 82 -12.15 3.28 1.19
CA LYS A 82 -11.37 4.51 1.31
C LYS A 82 -10.64 4.54 2.65
N PHE A 83 -9.39 4.98 2.60
CA PHE A 83 -8.53 5.07 3.77
C PHE A 83 -7.60 6.28 3.67
N GLU A 84 -6.97 6.62 4.77
CA GLU A 84 -5.78 7.45 4.79
C GLU A 84 -4.73 6.83 5.73
N ILE A 85 -3.49 6.74 5.26
CA ILE A 85 -2.33 6.35 6.04
C ILE A 85 -1.49 7.58 6.33
N THR A 86 -0.90 7.65 7.52
CA THR A 86 0.19 8.57 7.83
C THR A 86 1.28 7.87 8.60
N ALA A 87 2.53 8.26 8.34
CA ALA A 87 3.71 7.82 9.08
C ALA A 87 4.71 8.97 9.16
N VAL A 88 5.40 9.06 10.29
CA VAL A 88 6.41 10.09 10.56
C VAL A 88 7.76 9.42 10.65
N LYS A 89 8.78 9.96 9.96
CA LYS A 89 10.16 9.49 10.10
C LYS A 89 10.70 9.70 11.51
N PRO A 90 11.71 8.91 11.92
CA PRO A 90 12.33 9.06 13.23
C PRO A 90 12.85 10.48 13.53
N SER A 91 13.18 11.27 12.49
CA SER A 91 13.56 12.68 12.62
C SER A 91 12.47 13.57 13.19
N GLY A 92 11.19 13.18 13.08
CA GLY A 92 10.03 13.96 13.47
C GLY A 92 9.69 15.15 12.55
N THR A 93 10.48 15.41 11.51
CA THR A 93 10.36 16.58 10.64
C THR A 93 9.82 16.26 9.25
N GLU A 94 9.73 14.99 8.90
CA GLU A 94 9.25 14.48 7.62
C GLU A 94 8.17 13.42 7.86
N TRP A 95 7.12 13.47 7.07
CA TRP A 95 6.03 12.48 7.14
C TRP A 95 5.46 12.19 5.76
N ILE A 96 4.76 11.06 5.66
CA ILE A 96 4.01 10.68 4.46
C ILE A 96 2.52 10.63 4.77
N ARG A 97 1.69 11.00 3.80
CA ARG A 97 0.24 10.73 3.78
C ARG A 97 -0.08 9.93 2.53
N ILE A 98 -0.86 8.87 2.66
CA ILE A 98 -1.25 8.00 1.55
C ILE A 98 -2.75 7.81 1.59
N SER A 99 -3.42 8.13 0.50
CA SER A 99 -4.85 7.89 0.32
C SER A 99 -5.11 6.99 -0.90
N GLY A 100 -6.28 6.41 -0.97
CA GLY A 100 -6.66 5.53 -2.08
C GLY A 100 -7.84 4.64 -1.74
N LYS A 101 -7.89 3.47 -2.36
CA LYS A 101 -8.86 2.41 -2.06
C LYS A 101 -8.15 1.09 -1.79
N LEU A 102 -8.64 0.36 -0.81
CA LEU A 102 -8.16 -0.98 -0.47
C LEU A 102 -8.97 -2.04 -1.21
N VAL A 103 -8.27 -3.03 -1.74
CA VAL A 103 -8.86 -4.22 -2.35
C VAL A 103 -8.34 -5.45 -1.63
N ASN A 104 -9.23 -6.28 -1.10
CA ASN A 104 -8.84 -7.54 -0.48
C ASN A 104 -8.34 -8.52 -1.56
N ASP A 105 -7.14 -9.07 -1.34
CA ASP A 105 -6.57 -10.14 -2.15
C ASP A 105 -6.58 -11.44 -1.31
N ASP A 106 -7.53 -12.29 -1.60
CA ASP A 106 -7.72 -13.54 -0.84
C ASP A 106 -6.87 -14.70 -1.39
N SER A 107 -6.01 -14.42 -2.39
CA SER A 107 -5.14 -15.44 -2.95
C SER A 107 -4.13 -15.95 -1.92
N ARG A 108 -3.90 -17.27 -1.92
CA ARG A 108 -2.87 -17.90 -1.09
C ARG A 108 -1.48 -17.35 -1.38
N GLU A 109 -1.20 -17.03 -2.65
CA GLU A 109 0.08 -16.50 -3.10
C GLU A 109 0.39 -15.15 -2.42
N ALA A 110 -0.55 -14.21 -2.43
CA ALA A 110 -0.35 -12.91 -1.81
C ALA A 110 -0.18 -13.02 -0.28
N LYS A 111 -1.00 -13.87 0.37
CA LYS A 111 -0.87 -14.14 1.81
C LYS A 111 0.50 -14.73 2.16
N ALA A 112 0.93 -15.77 1.42
CA ALA A 112 2.21 -16.42 1.63
C ALA A 112 3.37 -15.42 1.44
N TYR A 113 3.34 -14.63 0.36
CA TYR A 113 4.37 -13.64 0.07
C TYR A 113 4.53 -12.63 1.22
N VAL A 114 3.43 -12.04 1.68
CA VAL A 114 3.48 -11.04 2.77
C VAL A 114 3.99 -11.67 4.07
N LEU A 115 3.55 -12.89 4.41
CA LEU A 115 4.02 -13.61 5.60
C LEU A 115 5.48 -14.05 5.50
N ASP A 116 5.97 -14.39 4.32
CA ASP A 116 7.38 -14.74 4.10
C ASP A 116 8.31 -13.54 4.28
N LYS A 117 7.83 -12.33 3.95
CA LYS A 117 8.55 -11.08 4.20
C LYS A 117 8.48 -10.62 5.67
N ASN A 118 7.50 -11.11 6.43
CA ASN A 118 7.25 -10.75 7.82
C ASN A 118 7.10 -12.03 8.68
N PRO A 119 8.18 -12.80 8.88
CA PRO A 119 8.13 -14.13 9.49
C PRO A 119 7.61 -14.12 10.94
N GLU A 120 7.74 -13.02 11.66
CA GLU A 120 7.21 -12.83 13.02
C GLU A 120 5.69 -12.95 13.08
N LEU A 121 5.00 -12.69 11.98
CA LEU A 121 3.54 -12.83 11.90
C LEU A 121 3.07 -14.28 11.79
N LYS A 122 3.95 -15.23 11.43
CA LYS A 122 3.59 -16.64 11.21
C LYS A 122 3.15 -17.35 12.48
N SER A 123 3.43 -16.77 13.65
CA SER A 123 2.89 -17.25 14.93
C SER A 123 1.38 -17.00 15.10
N MET A 124 0.83 -16.02 14.36
CA MET A 124 -0.56 -15.57 14.49
C MET A 124 -1.39 -15.77 13.22
N TYR A 125 -0.73 -15.92 12.06
CA TYR A 125 -1.35 -15.94 10.73
C TYR A 125 -0.74 -17.01 9.84
N SER A 126 -1.56 -17.58 8.97
CA SER A 126 -1.14 -18.54 7.94
C SER A 126 -1.75 -18.20 6.59
N ALA A 127 -1.06 -18.53 5.51
CA ALA A 127 -1.61 -18.37 4.16
C ALA A 127 -2.85 -19.24 3.92
N ASP A 128 -3.00 -20.29 4.71
CA ASP A 128 -4.05 -21.30 4.59
C ASP A 128 -5.16 -21.14 5.64
N ASP A 129 -5.10 -20.09 6.49
CA ASP A 129 -6.13 -19.83 7.49
C ASP A 129 -7.25 -18.92 6.96
N ASP A 130 -8.39 -18.91 7.66
CA ASP A 130 -9.55 -18.07 7.34
C ASP A 130 -9.43 -16.65 7.90
N ASN A 131 -8.36 -16.32 8.63
CA ASN A 131 -8.21 -15.06 9.32
C ASN A 131 -7.23 -14.09 8.63
N THR A 132 -6.22 -14.59 7.95
CA THR A 132 -5.22 -13.76 7.28
C THR A 132 -5.87 -12.96 6.15
N ALA A 133 -5.73 -11.64 6.21
CA ALA A 133 -6.16 -10.73 5.17
C ALA A 133 -4.96 -9.90 4.69
N VAL A 134 -4.76 -9.86 3.39
CA VAL A 134 -3.85 -8.94 2.72
C VAL A 134 -4.64 -8.08 1.75
N LEU A 135 -4.38 -6.79 1.76
CA LEU A 135 -5.11 -5.83 0.93
C LEU A 135 -4.11 -4.99 0.16
N TYR A 136 -4.35 -4.79 -1.12
CA TYR A 136 -3.53 -3.89 -1.91
C TYR A 136 -4.23 -2.54 -2.17
N ILE A 137 -3.41 -1.52 -2.38
CA ILE A 137 -3.86 -0.16 -2.65
C ILE A 137 -4.08 0.03 -4.16
N THR A 138 -5.19 0.67 -4.51
CA THR A 138 -5.49 1.14 -5.86
C THR A 138 -5.79 2.63 -5.85
N ALA A 139 -5.54 3.30 -6.97
CA ALA A 139 -5.67 4.76 -7.08
C ALA A 139 -4.94 5.47 -5.94
N GLY A 140 -3.74 4.98 -5.61
CA GLY A 140 -2.92 5.48 -4.54
C GLY A 140 -2.37 6.87 -4.85
N VAL A 141 -2.45 7.77 -3.87
CA VAL A 141 -1.79 9.08 -3.88
C VAL A 141 -0.95 9.18 -2.63
N ALA A 142 0.36 9.29 -2.77
CA ALA A 142 1.30 9.49 -1.69
C ALA A 142 1.84 10.93 -1.71
N GLN A 143 1.75 11.61 -0.58
CA GLN A 143 2.26 12.96 -0.35
C GLN A 143 3.40 12.88 0.67
N PHE A 144 4.61 13.18 0.23
CA PHE A 144 5.80 13.30 1.05
C PHE A 144 5.90 14.74 1.55
N CYS A 145 5.80 14.92 2.83
CA CYS A 145 5.69 16.21 3.50
C CYS A 145 6.90 16.47 4.38
N SER A 146 7.26 17.74 4.54
CA SER A 146 8.34 18.20 5.39
C SER A 146 8.06 19.62 5.88
N PHE A 147 8.65 20.01 7.01
CA PHE A 147 8.62 21.40 7.47
C PHE A 147 9.56 22.31 6.68
N SER A 148 10.54 21.75 5.95
CA SER A 148 11.63 22.50 5.31
C SER A 148 11.65 22.44 3.78
N ALA A 149 10.85 21.55 3.17
CA ALA A 149 10.83 21.34 1.72
C ALA A 149 9.40 21.35 1.16
N PRO A 150 9.22 21.70 -0.12
CA PRO A 150 7.94 21.55 -0.79
C PRO A 150 7.44 20.11 -0.77
N MET A 151 6.11 19.93 -0.68
CA MET A 151 5.48 18.63 -0.75
C MET A 151 5.72 17.98 -2.13
N LYS A 152 6.13 16.70 -2.11
CA LYS A 152 6.21 15.84 -3.31
C LYS A 152 5.00 14.93 -3.35
N GLU A 153 4.31 14.84 -4.49
CA GLU A 153 3.19 13.92 -4.70
C GLU A 153 3.54 12.86 -5.74
N ILE A 154 3.16 11.61 -5.45
CA ILE A 154 3.28 10.47 -6.38
C ILE A 154 1.91 9.77 -6.47
N LYS A 155 1.52 9.37 -7.67
CA LYS A 155 0.34 8.53 -7.93
C LYS A 155 0.77 7.13 -8.35
N PHE A 156 0.06 6.11 -7.86
CA PHE A 156 0.38 4.71 -8.13
C PHE A 156 -0.86 3.79 -8.06
#